data_95ad232dca215fae98c3f4b2fb83d5cd
#
_entry.id   95ad232dca215fae98c3f4b2fb83d5cd
#
_cell.length_a   1.000
_cell.length_b   1.000
_cell.length_c   1.000
_cell.angle_alpha   90.00
_cell.angle_beta   90.00
_cell.angle_gamma   90.00
#
_symmetry.space_group_name_H-M   'P 1'
#
loop_
_entity.id
_entity.type
_entity.pdbx_description
1 polymer ?
#
loop_
_entity_poly.entity_id
_entity_poly.type
_entity_poly.pdbx_seq_one_letter_code
_entity_poly.pdbx_strand_id
1 'polypeptide(L)'
;MPKFGWTMEEGTVTQWYVAEGEQVTKGQPLFVVETEKVNTDVEAPATGVLATIIAPEGSLVPVGELVARLETDAAVRAAASPDPAATGGSVGAAAAPAPAKSDALVVDAGGIALSSVEKRTGDRMLASWRDTPMVTLTTDADADAVAALREDTPGSPSPTIIVTHLAIGLLNDHPRLNAQRNDGQLLPSEDVNLGFAVETERGLVVPVVPQATEMPLEQLAEHLAELAAKARDGALELGDVANGTFTVSGLGHVGIDGFTPIINPPQTAILGIGRLRREPVVREETVVPGWRIWLSLTFDHRAMDGAPAGRFLKDLSSACTSALTSDS
;
A
#
# COMPACT_ATOMS: atom_id res chain seq x y z
N MET A 1 -2.34 15.53 -17.54
CA MET A 1 -1.55 14.64 -16.69
C MET A 1 -1.33 13.32 -17.41
N PRO A 2 -0.09 12.93 -17.74
CA PRO A 2 0.20 11.64 -18.37
C PRO A 2 -0.05 10.48 -17.41
N LYS A 3 -0.30 9.27 -17.93
CA LYS A 3 -0.55 8.07 -17.16
C LYS A 3 0.75 7.27 -16.99
N PHE A 4 1.28 7.23 -15.78
CA PHE A 4 2.47 6.45 -15.41
C PHE A 4 2.04 5.16 -14.70
N GLY A 5 1.62 4.13 -15.47
CA GLY A 5 1.17 2.83 -14.94
C GLY A 5 -0.33 2.58 -15.06
N TRP A 6 -0.70 1.29 -14.99
CA TRP A 6 -2.08 0.84 -15.28
C TRP A 6 -3.10 1.28 -14.24
N THR A 7 -2.68 1.52 -13.00
CA THR A 7 -3.54 1.86 -11.85
C THR A 7 -3.51 3.33 -11.46
N MET A 8 -2.78 4.20 -12.21
CA MET A 8 -2.73 5.62 -11.90
C MET A 8 -4.03 6.30 -12.31
N GLU A 9 -4.73 6.91 -11.36
CA GLU A 9 -5.94 7.72 -11.57
C GLU A 9 -5.64 9.21 -11.47
N GLU A 10 -4.67 9.61 -10.64
CA GLU A 10 -4.25 10.99 -10.40
C GLU A 10 -2.76 11.07 -10.02
N GLY A 11 -2.18 12.27 -10.07
CA GLY A 11 -0.82 12.54 -9.64
C GLY A 11 -0.66 13.96 -9.09
N THR A 12 0.24 14.14 -8.13
CA THR A 12 0.53 15.45 -7.54
C THR A 12 1.73 16.09 -8.24
N VAL A 13 1.58 17.31 -8.72
CA VAL A 13 2.71 18.11 -9.24
C VAL A 13 3.52 18.59 -8.04
N THR A 14 4.75 18.11 -7.87
CA THR A 14 5.57 18.45 -6.69
C THR A 14 6.54 19.59 -6.95
N GLN A 15 7.04 19.69 -8.17
CA GLN A 15 8.01 20.72 -8.53
C GLN A 15 7.96 21.03 -10.02
N TRP A 16 8.05 22.31 -10.40
CA TRP A 16 8.27 22.77 -11.77
C TRP A 16 9.75 23.09 -11.99
N TYR A 17 10.32 22.57 -13.09
CA TYR A 17 11.70 22.88 -13.51
C TYR A 17 11.78 24.12 -14.42
N VAL A 18 10.65 24.51 -15.01
CA VAL A 18 10.54 25.61 -15.98
C VAL A 18 9.41 26.55 -15.59
N ALA A 19 9.59 27.84 -15.88
CA ALA A 19 8.60 28.88 -15.60
C ALA A 19 7.72 29.18 -16.83
N GLU A 20 6.56 29.84 -16.60
CA GLU A 20 5.72 30.36 -17.68
C GLU A 20 6.52 31.36 -18.56
N GLY A 21 6.38 31.21 -19.86
CA GLY A 21 7.12 32.02 -20.87
C GLY A 21 8.49 31.45 -21.25
N GLU A 22 8.95 30.37 -20.62
CA GLU A 22 10.24 29.77 -20.90
C GLU A 22 10.18 28.82 -22.10
N GLN A 23 11.25 28.87 -22.93
CA GLN A 23 11.37 28.00 -24.09
C GLN A 23 11.86 26.60 -23.68
N VAL A 24 11.19 25.56 -24.13
CA VAL A 24 11.52 24.18 -23.83
C VAL A 24 11.74 23.36 -25.09
N THR A 25 12.59 22.36 -25.02
CA THR A 25 12.85 21.41 -26.10
C THR A 25 12.16 20.08 -25.82
N LYS A 26 11.77 19.37 -26.90
CA LYS A 26 11.19 18.02 -26.76
C LYS A 26 12.13 17.11 -25.97
N GLY A 27 11.58 16.43 -24.93
CA GLY A 27 12.33 15.55 -24.03
C GLY A 27 12.98 16.27 -22.83
N GLN A 28 12.83 17.60 -22.72
CA GLN A 28 13.30 18.33 -21.55
C GLN A 28 12.34 18.13 -20.36
N PRO A 29 12.82 17.81 -19.15
CA PRO A 29 11.98 17.73 -17.96
C PRO A 29 11.26 19.06 -17.70
N LEU A 30 9.93 19.01 -17.53
CA LEU A 30 9.09 20.16 -17.23
C LEU A 30 8.74 20.25 -15.75
N PHE A 31 8.31 19.16 -15.18
CA PHE A 31 7.88 19.08 -13.77
C PHE A 31 7.94 17.67 -13.25
N VAL A 32 7.93 17.53 -11.94
CA VAL A 32 7.89 16.25 -11.23
C VAL A 32 6.45 15.93 -10.88
N VAL A 33 6.03 14.71 -11.21
CA VAL A 33 4.77 14.14 -10.73
C VAL A 33 5.08 13.12 -9.66
N GLU A 34 4.53 13.32 -8.49
CA GLU A 34 4.49 12.34 -7.44
C GLU A 34 3.22 11.50 -7.63
N THR A 35 3.42 10.20 -7.83
CA THR A 35 2.35 9.20 -7.88
C THR A 35 2.33 8.41 -6.58
N GLU A 36 1.33 7.54 -6.39
CA GLU A 36 1.28 6.66 -5.20
C GLU A 36 2.58 5.86 -4.97
N LYS A 37 3.41 5.71 -5.98
CA LYS A 37 4.52 4.76 -5.96
C LYS A 37 5.89 5.38 -6.22
N VAL A 38 5.98 6.45 -7.02
CA VAL A 38 7.27 7.04 -7.45
C VAL A 38 7.10 8.50 -7.85
N ASN A 39 8.16 9.27 -7.68
CA ASN A 39 8.33 10.58 -8.32
C ASN A 39 8.90 10.36 -9.72
N THR A 40 8.21 10.89 -10.73
CA THR A 40 8.61 10.76 -12.14
C THR A 40 8.65 12.13 -12.80
N ASP A 41 9.73 12.39 -13.53
CA ASP A 41 9.85 13.59 -14.36
C ASP A 41 8.92 13.47 -15.57
N VAL A 42 8.16 14.54 -15.82
CA VAL A 42 7.34 14.70 -17.02
C VAL A 42 8.10 15.54 -18.02
N GLU A 43 8.38 14.95 -19.16
CA GLU A 43 9.13 15.59 -20.24
C GLU A 43 8.21 16.34 -21.20
N ALA A 44 8.75 17.37 -21.83
CA ALA A 44 8.07 18.14 -22.89
C ALA A 44 7.76 17.23 -24.10
N PRO A 45 6.49 17.13 -24.54
CA PRO A 45 6.11 16.33 -25.68
C PRO A 45 6.55 16.93 -27.03
N ALA A 46 6.85 18.22 -27.04
CA ALA A 46 7.27 18.98 -28.23
C ALA A 46 8.14 20.18 -27.81
N THR A 47 8.92 20.70 -28.74
CA THR A 47 9.62 21.99 -28.60
C THR A 47 8.64 23.13 -28.74
N GLY A 48 8.72 24.12 -27.85
CA GLY A 48 7.83 25.28 -27.82
C GLY A 48 8.06 26.19 -26.64
N VAL A 49 7.08 27.02 -26.31
CA VAL A 49 7.10 27.92 -25.15
C VAL A 49 6.05 27.44 -24.14
N LEU A 50 6.39 27.31 -22.87
CA LEU A 50 5.43 27.00 -21.81
C LEU A 50 4.52 28.21 -21.58
N ALA A 51 3.34 28.21 -22.19
CA ALA A 51 2.48 29.40 -22.20
C ALA A 51 1.77 29.62 -20.86
N THR A 52 1.29 28.55 -20.21
CA THR A 52 0.54 28.68 -18.96
C THR A 52 0.67 27.40 -18.12
N ILE A 53 0.91 27.55 -16.84
CA ILE A 53 0.85 26.49 -15.82
C ILE A 53 -0.57 26.48 -15.24
N ILE A 54 -1.33 25.41 -15.47
CA ILE A 54 -2.71 25.26 -14.99
C ILE A 54 -2.71 24.60 -13.60
N ALA A 55 -1.79 23.67 -13.38
CA ALA A 55 -1.61 22.97 -12.11
C ALA A 55 -0.31 23.44 -11.43
N PRO A 56 -0.36 24.38 -10.48
CA PRO A 56 0.81 24.78 -9.70
C PRO A 56 1.32 23.64 -8.79
N GLU A 57 2.51 23.85 -8.22
CA GLU A 57 3.09 22.92 -7.25
C GLU A 57 2.12 22.63 -6.10
N GLY A 58 2.02 21.35 -5.71
CA GLY A 58 1.08 20.85 -4.71
C GLY A 58 -0.31 20.50 -5.26
N SER A 59 -0.58 20.69 -6.56
CA SER A 59 -1.87 20.35 -7.17
C SER A 59 -1.99 18.86 -7.44
N LEU A 60 -3.10 18.26 -6.98
CA LEU A 60 -3.52 16.92 -7.34
C LEU A 60 -4.31 16.98 -8.65
N VAL A 61 -3.87 16.26 -9.68
CA VAL A 61 -4.45 16.33 -11.03
C VAL A 61 -4.80 14.93 -11.53
N PRO A 62 -6.08 14.65 -11.87
CA PRO A 62 -6.49 13.40 -12.49
C PRO A 62 -5.76 13.11 -13.81
N VAL A 63 -5.55 11.81 -14.10
CA VAL A 63 -4.98 11.37 -15.37
C VAL A 63 -5.85 11.82 -16.53
N GLY A 64 -5.22 12.42 -17.56
CA GLY A 64 -5.93 12.98 -18.73
C GLY A 64 -6.31 14.45 -18.60
N GLU A 65 -6.27 15.06 -17.40
CA GLU A 65 -6.50 16.50 -17.26
C GLU A 65 -5.30 17.36 -17.66
N LEU A 66 -5.60 18.60 -18.03
CA LEU A 66 -4.61 19.56 -18.49
C LEU A 66 -3.77 20.04 -17.28
N VAL A 67 -2.43 19.92 -17.39
CA VAL A 67 -1.47 20.40 -16.37
C VAL A 67 -0.86 21.73 -16.78
N ALA A 68 -0.58 21.90 -18.07
CA ALA A 68 -0.05 23.13 -18.65
C ALA A 68 -0.36 23.24 -20.14
N ARG A 69 -0.15 24.40 -20.72
CA ARG A 69 -0.23 24.65 -22.17
C ARG A 69 1.15 24.96 -22.71
N LEU A 70 1.49 24.20 -23.77
CA LEU A 70 2.71 24.42 -24.55
C LEU A 70 2.33 25.00 -25.92
N GLU A 71 2.82 26.19 -26.26
CA GLU A 71 2.69 26.75 -27.59
C GLU A 71 3.85 26.29 -28.45
N THR A 72 3.51 25.56 -29.53
CA THR A 72 4.50 25.11 -30.51
C THR A 72 4.44 25.96 -31.77
N ASP A 73 5.52 26.03 -32.55
CA ASP A 73 5.57 26.79 -33.82
C ASP A 73 4.43 26.42 -34.81
N ALA A 74 3.84 25.23 -34.66
CA ALA A 74 2.67 24.81 -35.44
C ALA A 74 1.36 25.51 -34.97
N ALA A 75 1.24 25.82 -33.67
CA ALA A 75 0.07 26.50 -33.11
C ALA A 75 0.12 28.01 -33.40
N VAL A 76 1.31 28.59 -33.43
CA VAL A 76 1.51 29.99 -33.83
C VAL A 76 1.11 30.23 -35.30
N ARG A 77 1.32 29.26 -36.20
CA ARG A 77 0.86 29.32 -37.58
C ARG A 77 -0.67 29.14 -37.76
N ALA A 78 -1.34 28.42 -36.85
CA ALA A 78 -2.80 28.22 -36.89
C ALA A 78 -3.57 29.42 -36.32
N ALA A 79 -2.97 30.24 -35.50
CA ALA A 79 -3.58 31.45 -34.93
C ALA A 79 -3.53 32.70 -35.84
N ALA A 80 -2.89 32.60 -37.03
CA ALA A 80 -2.67 33.71 -37.96
C ALA A 80 -3.65 33.74 -39.15
N SER A 81 -4.80 33.08 -39.08
CA SER A 81 -5.85 33.18 -40.10
C SER A 81 -7.14 33.72 -39.48
N PRO A 82 -7.59 34.92 -39.87
CA PRO A 82 -8.89 35.43 -39.44
C PRO A 82 -9.98 35.01 -40.37
N ASP A 83 -11.06 34.43 -39.89
CA ASP A 83 -12.31 34.36 -40.62
C ASP A 83 -13.46 34.86 -39.73
N PRO A 84 -14.27 35.80 -40.24
CA PRO A 84 -15.27 36.49 -39.46
C PRO A 84 -16.67 35.92 -39.65
N ALA A 85 -17.47 36.13 -38.62
CA ALA A 85 -18.93 36.11 -38.63
C ALA A 85 -19.68 34.81 -38.35
N ALA A 86 -20.32 34.79 -37.18
CA ALA A 86 -21.76 34.62 -37.10
C ALA A 86 -22.30 35.05 -35.73
N THR A 87 -23.08 36.06 -35.75
CA THR A 87 -24.02 36.57 -34.77
C THR A 87 -25.12 35.57 -34.42
N GLY A 88 -25.56 35.56 -33.16
CA GLY A 88 -26.96 35.27 -32.88
C GLY A 88 -27.28 34.43 -31.65
N GLY A 89 -27.92 35.07 -30.66
CA GLY A 89 -28.98 34.44 -29.88
C GLY A 89 -28.70 34.07 -28.43
N SER A 90 -28.91 35.03 -27.53
CA SER A 90 -29.12 34.82 -26.10
C SER A 90 -30.42 34.09 -25.82
N VAL A 91 -30.40 33.05 -25.04
CA VAL A 91 -31.55 32.67 -24.16
C VAL A 91 -30.98 32.27 -22.82
N GLY A 92 -31.37 33.03 -21.80
CA GLY A 92 -30.99 32.81 -20.41
C GLY A 92 -31.57 31.51 -19.86
N ALA A 93 -30.71 30.73 -19.25
CA ALA A 93 -31.11 29.69 -18.32
C ALA A 93 -30.63 30.10 -16.93
N ALA A 94 -31.57 30.14 -16.00
CA ALA A 94 -31.40 30.52 -14.62
C ALA A 94 -30.33 29.64 -13.96
N ALA A 95 -29.35 30.28 -13.34
CA ALA A 95 -28.33 29.63 -12.54
C ALA A 95 -28.98 28.99 -11.32
N ALA A 96 -28.81 27.67 -11.17
CA ALA A 96 -29.03 27.00 -9.89
C ALA A 96 -28.03 27.54 -8.86
N PRO A 97 -28.43 27.71 -7.59
CA PRO A 97 -27.55 28.23 -6.58
C PRO A 97 -26.37 27.26 -6.40
N ALA A 98 -25.16 27.80 -6.46
CA ALA A 98 -23.94 27.09 -6.13
C ALA A 98 -24.05 26.51 -4.70
N PRO A 99 -23.55 25.29 -4.45
CA PRO A 99 -23.51 24.77 -3.10
C PRO A 99 -22.70 25.73 -2.23
N ALA A 100 -23.27 26.11 -1.11
CA ALA A 100 -22.64 26.96 -0.11
C ALA A 100 -21.26 26.36 0.22
N LYS A 101 -20.21 27.16 0.05
CA LYS A 101 -18.88 26.85 0.61
C LYS A 101 -19.12 26.66 2.10
N SER A 102 -18.95 25.44 2.58
CA SER A 102 -18.83 25.22 4.00
C SER A 102 -17.62 26.03 4.45
N ASP A 103 -17.84 27.03 5.28
CA ASP A 103 -16.76 27.68 6.01
C ASP A 103 -16.03 26.59 6.78
N ALA A 104 -14.95 26.11 6.20
CA ALA A 104 -13.98 25.33 6.94
C ALA A 104 -13.51 26.26 8.07
N LEU A 105 -13.86 25.93 9.29
CA LEU A 105 -13.27 26.51 10.48
C LEU A 105 -11.75 26.39 10.32
N VAL A 106 -11.12 27.48 9.94
CA VAL A 106 -9.67 27.63 10.03
C VAL A 106 -9.36 27.68 11.52
N VAL A 107 -9.17 26.52 12.11
CA VAL A 107 -8.60 26.39 13.45
C VAL A 107 -7.10 26.60 13.23
N ASP A 108 -6.65 27.82 13.36
CA ASP A 108 -5.24 28.16 13.55
C ASP A 108 -4.84 27.74 14.98
N ALA A 109 -4.69 26.46 15.19
CA ALA A 109 -4.24 25.88 16.44
C ALA A 109 -3.19 24.83 16.08
N GLY A 110 -1.91 25.21 16.05
CA GLY A 110 -0.73 24.34 16.26
C GLY A 110 -0.83 22.87 15.75
N GLY A 111 -1.53 22.64 14.65
CA GLY A 111 -1.75 21.30 14.12
C GLY A 111 -0.46 20.72 13.54
N ILE A 112 -0.26 19.42 13.72
CA ILE A 112 0.83 18.67 13.08
C ILE A 112 0.41 18.39 11.63
N ALA A 113 1.18 18.91 10.66
CA ALA A 113 0.94 18.65 9.26
C ALA A 113 1.31 17.20 8.91
N LEU A 114 0.36 16.47 8.29
CA LEU A 114 0.64 15.13 7.76
C LEU A 114 1.59 15.22 6.56
N SER A 115 2.54 14.30 6.50
CA SER A 115 3.39 14.09 5.33
C SER A 115 2.57 13.65 4.11
N SER A 116 3.14 13.71 2.91
CA SER A 116 2.50 13.20 1.71
C SER A 116 2.25 11.68 1.77
N VAL A 117 3.15 10.93 2.40
CA VAL A 117 3.02 9.49 2.62
C VAL A 117 1.86 9.19 3.57
N GLU A 118 1.77 9.90 4.71
CA GLU A 118 0.68 9.71 5.68
C GLU A 118 -0.69 10.02 5.08
N LYS A 119 -0.80 11.11 4.29
CA LYS A 119 -2.05 11.46 3.60
C LYS A 119 -2.48 10.34 2.64
N ARG A 120 -1.58 9.91 1.74
CA ARG A 120 -1.88 8.86 0.76
C ARG A 120 -2.22 7.53 1.43
N THR A 121 -1.46 7.13 2.45
CA THR A 121 -1.74 5.92 3.22
C THR A 121 -3.10 6.02 3.90
N GLY A 122 -3.43 7.18 4.50
CA GLY A 122 -4.72 7.45 5.10
C GLY A 122 -5.88 7.31 4.11
N ASP A 123 -5.77 7.95 2.94
CA ASP A 123 -6.79 7.88 1.88
C ASP A 123 -6.97 6.45 1.36
N ARG A 124 -5.86 5.72 1.14
CA ARG A 124 -5.88 4.32 0.72
C ARG A 124 -6.53 3.41 1.76
N MET A 125 -6.22 3.59 3.03
CA MET A 125 -6.83 2.83 4.12
C MET A 125 -8.31 3.16 4.28
N LEU A 126 -8.69 4.44 4.11
CA LEU A 126 -10.09 4.88 4.15
C LEU A 126 -10.89 4.25 2.99
N ALA A 127 -10.36 4.25 1.77
CA ALA A 127 -10.96 3.58 0.62
C ALA A 127 -11.12 2.08 0.88
N SER A 128 -10.06 1.41 1.35
CA SER A 128 -10.11 0.00 1.72
C SER A 128 -11.20 -0.30 2.75
N TRP A 129 -11.30 0.52 3.79
CA TRP A 129 -12.31 0.36 4.84
C TRP A 129 -13.74 0.56 4.34
N ARG A 130 -13.96 1.53 3.44
CA ARG A 130 -15.29 1.81 2.87
C ARG A 130 -15.74 0.73 1.89
N ASP A 131 -14.81 0.23 1.08
CA ASP A 131 -15.11 -0.64 -0.05
C ASP A 131 -15.04 -2.13 0.28
N THR A 132 -14.56 -2.49 1.48
CA THR A 132 -14.33 -3.88 1.84
C THR A 132 -15.09 -4.23 3.13
N PRO A 133 -16.05 -5.17 3.07
CA PRO A 133 -16.68 -5.72 4.28
C PRO A 133 -15.67 -6.64 5.00
N MET A 134 -14.83 -6.01 5.82
CA MET A 134 -13.76 -6.71 6.54
C MET A 134 -14.30 -7.44 7.76
N VAL A 135 -13.83 -8.68 7.94
CA VAL A 135 -14.01 -9.45 9.16
C VAL A 135 -12.66 -9.86 9.69
N THR A 136 -12.46 -9.73 11.00
CA THR A 136 -11.23 -10.18 11.66
C THR A 136 -11.55 -11.38 12.55
N LEU A 137 -10.85 -12.47 12.33
CA LEU A 137 -10.81 -13.62 13.25
C LEU A 137 -9.51 -13.56 14.04
N THR A 138 -9.58 -13.90 15.32
CA THR A 138 -8.42 -13.94 16.21
C THR A 138 -8.28 -15.29 16.86
N THR A 139 -7.05 -15.71 17.10
CA THR A 139 -6.74 -16.87 17.89
C THR A 139 -5.50 -16.62 18.75
N ASP A 140 -5.48 -17.19 19.94
CA ASP A 140 -4.32 -17.22 20.81
C ASP A 140 -3.63 -18.58 20.67
N ALA A 141 -2.52 -18.61 19.93
CA ALA A 141 -1.82 -19.83 19.56
C ALA A 141 -0.74 -20.19 20.58
N ASP A 142 -0.54 -21.50 20.79
CA ASP A 142 0.66 -22.01 21.42
C ASP A 142 1.86 -21.75 20.51
N ALA A 143 2.97 -21.24 21.05
CA ALA A 143 4.09 -20.75 20.29
C ALA A 143 5.46 -21.25 20.82
N ASP A 144 5.48 -22.37 21.53
CA ASP A 144 6.74 -22.95 22.03
C ASP A 144 7.69 -23.31 20.89
N ALA A 145 7.14 -23.79 19.75
CA ALA A 145 7.96 -24.08 18.58
C ALA A 145 8.51 -22.81 17.92
N VAL A 146 7.74 -21.72 17.92
CA VAL A 146 8.23 -20.42 17.42
C VAL A 146 9.39 -19.92 18.28
N ALA A 147 9.31 -20.07 19.61
CA ALA A 147 10.38 -19.70 20.53
C ALA A 147 11.64 -20.57 20.31
N ALA A 148 11.47 -21.87 20.14
CA ALA A 148 12.57 -22.79 19.86
C ALA A 148 13.25 -22.48 18.52
N LEU A 149 12.49 -22.33 17.42
CA LEU A 149 13.02 -21.95 16.12
C LEU A 149 13.83 -20.65 16.15
N ARG A 150 13.38 -19.69 16.99
CA ARG A 150 14.11 -18.43 17.14
C ARG A 150 15.48 -18.64 17.79
N GLU A 151 15.59 -19.54 18.75
CA GLU A 151 16.86 -19.86 19.44
C GLU A 151 17.79 -20.66 18.53
N ASP A 152 17.24 -21.57 17.72
CA ASP A 152 17.99 -22.49 16.87
C ASP A 152 18.40 -21.90 15.52
N THR A 153 17.70 -20.85 15.04
CA THR A 153 17.99 -20.22 13.75
C THR A 153 19.09 -19.16 13.88
N PRO A 154 20.13 -19.18 13.01
CA PRO A 154 21.16 -18.14 12.95
C PRO A 154 20.56 -16.74 12.84
N GLY A 155 21.11 -15.77 13.58
CA GLY A 155 20.59 -14.40 13.58
C GLY A 155 19.34 -14.19 14.43
N SER A 156 18.78 -15.24 15.04
CA SER A 156 17.60 -15.18 15.92
C SER A 156 16.47 -14.31 15.34
N PRO A 157 15.86 -14.70 14.21
CA PRO A 157 14.83 -13.90 13.56
C PRO A 157 13.68 -13.57 14.52
N SER A 158 13.01 -12.45 14.28
CA SER A 158 11.91 -12.05 15.15
C SER A 158 10.75 -13.07 15.09
N PRO A 159 9.97 -13.24 16.18
CA PRO A 159 8.80 -14.11 16.15
C PRO A 159 7.83 -13.80 15.02
N THR A 160 7.71 -12.52 14.65
CA THR A 160 6.92 -12.09 13.50
C THR A 160 7.41 -12.72 12.20
N ILE A 161 8.72 -12.75 11.95
CA ILE A 161 9.31 -13.34 10.73
C ILE A 161 9.09 -14.86 10.71
N ILE A 162 9.27 -15.54 11.83
CA ILE A 162 9.06 -16.99 11.94
C ILE A 162 7.60 -17.34 11.63
N VAL A 163 6.64 -16.65 12.28
CA VAL A 163 5.21 -16.88 12.02
C VAL A 163 4.84 -16.52 10.58
N THR A 164 5.47 -15.48 10.00
CA THR A 164 5.29 -15.12 8.60
C THR A 164 5.73 -16.24 7.67
N HIS A 165 6.90 -16.83 7.92
CA HIS A 165 7.41 -17.97 7.13
C HIS A 165 6.45 -19.18 7.21
N LEU A 166 5.97 -19.51 8.41
CA LEU A 166 4.96 -20.58 8.59
C LEU A 166 3.65 -20.27 7.84
N ALA A 167 3.19 -19.01 7.88
CA ALA A 167 1.98 -18.57 7.19
C ALA A 167 2.12 -18.69 5.67
N ILE A 168 3.25 -18.27 5.09
CA ILE A 168 3.55 -18.37 3.66
C ILE A 168 3.42 -19.82 3.18
N GLY A 169 4.01 -20.78 3.92
CA GLY A 169 3.96 -22.19 3.57
C GLY A 169 2.54 -22.78 3.50
N LEU A 170 1.58 -22.16 4.20
CA LEU A 170 0.18 -22.61 4.22
C LEU A 170 -0.71 -21.94 3.16
N LEU A 171 -0.28 -20.81 2.57
CA LEU A 171 -1.13 -20.05 1.67
C LEU A 171 -1.49 -20.76 0.38
N ASN A 172 -0.69 -21.72 -0.08
CA ASN A 172 -1.00 -22.54 -1.26
C ASN A 172 -2.26 -23.41 -1.05
N ASP A 173 -2.52 -23.85 0.19
CA ASP A 173 -3.73 -24.60 0.55
C ASP A 173 -4.94 -23.68 0.79
N HIS A 174 -4.69 -22.36 0.84
CA HIS A 174 -5.69 -21.33 1.09
C HIS A 174 -5.71 -20.23 0.00
N PRO A 175 -5.91 -20.57 -1.29
CA PRO A 175 -5.69 -19.65 -2.42
C PRO A 175 -6.58 -18.40 -2.41
N ARG A 176 -7.70 -18.42 -1.67
CA ARG A 176 -8.54 -17.21 -1.54
C ARG A 176 -7.95 -16.15 -0.61
N LEU A 177 -7.01 -16.52 0.27
CA LEU A 177 -6.25 -15.60 1.10
C LEU A 177 -5.07 -14.96 0.32
N ASN A 178 -4.44 -15.77 -0.55
CA ASN A 178 -3.38 -15.30 -1.45
C ASN A 178 -3.98 -14.88 -2.80
N ALA A 179 -4.78 -13.83 -2.79
CA ALA A 179 -5.52 -13.38 -3.94
C ALA A 179 -5.65 -11.85 -3.99
N GLN A 180 -5.93 -11.34 -5.17
CA GLN A 180 -6.34 -9.97 -5.39
C GLN A 180 -7.78 -9.92 -5.88
N ARG A 181 -8.51 -8.87 -5.55
CA ARG A 181 -9.86 -8.64 -6.05
C ARG A 181 -9.87 -7.49 -7.05
N ASN A 182 -10.40 -7.75 -8.24
CA ASN A 182 -10.54 -6.74 -9.28
C ASN A 182 -11.91 -6.91 -9.97
N ASP A 183 -12.66 -5.82 -10.12
CA ASP A 183 -13.95 -5.75 -10.83
C ASP A 183 -14.92 -6.91 -10.52
N GLY A 184 -15.05 -7.26 -9.24
CA GLY A 184 -15.91 -8.35 -8.78
C GLY A 184 -15.35 -9.76 -9.01
N GLN A 185 -14.15 -9.88 -9.56
CA GLN A 185 -13.44 -11.14 -9.73
C GLN A 185 -12.42 -11.35 -8.62
N LEU A 186 -12.23 -12.60 -8.23
CA LEU A 186 -11.16 -13.04 -7.36
C LEU A 186 -10.05 -13.64 -8.23
N LEU A 187 -8.84 -13.12 -8.08
CA LEU A 187 -7.65 -13.52 -8.81
C LEU A 187 -6.65 -14.15 -7.83
N PRO A 188 -6.72 -15.47 -7.59
CA PRO A 188 -5.71 -16.17 -6.79
C PRO A 188 -4.34 -16.08 -7.45
N SER A 189 -3.30 -15.96 -6.63
CA SER A 189 -1.91 -15.98 -7.10
C SER A 189 -1.30 -17.37 -6.84
N GLU A 190 -0.54 -17.87 -7.81
CA GLU A 190 0.23 -19.12 -7.64
C GLU A 190 1.41 -18.89 -6.69
N ASP A 191 2.07 -17.73 -6.80
CA ASP A 191 3.16 -17.33 -5.92
C ASP A 191 2.66 -16.44 -4.77
N VAL A 192 3.33 -16.52 -3.63
CA VAL A 192 3.15 -15.56 -2.54
C VAL A 192 4.10 -14.39 -2.71
N ASN A 193 3.58 -13.23 -3.11
CA ASN A 193 4.31 -11.97 -3.05
C ASN A 193 3.97 -11.30 -1.72
N LEU A 194 4.86 -11.47 -0.75
CA LEU A 194 4.64 -11.08 0.62
C LEU A 194 4.81 -9.57 0.84
N GLY A 195 3.73 -8.87 1.15
CA GLY A 195 3.78 -7.53 1.72
C GLY A 195 4.13 -7.59 3.21
N PHE A 196 5.07 -6.78 3.66
CA PHE A 196 5.45 -6.69 5.06
C PHE A 196 5.36 -5.24 5.55
N ALA A 197 4.49 -4.98 6.53
CA ALA A 197 4.26 -3.62 7.02
C ALA A 197 5.47 -3.12 7.82
N VAL A 198 6.04 -1.99 7.40
CA VAL A 198 7.21 -1.34 8.02
C VAL A 198 6.86 0.09 8.38
N GLU A 199 7.04 0.43 9.66
CA GLU A 199 6.95 1.80 10.14
C GLU A 199 8.21 2.58 9.81
N THR A 200 8.02 3.82 9.33
CA THR A 200 9.10 4.76 9.03
C THR A 200 8.76 6.14 9.61
N GLU A 201 9.73 7.02 9.70
CA GLU A 201 9.52 8.41 10.13
C GLU A 201 8.54 9.18 9.21
N ARG A 202 8.36 8.73 7.97
CA ARG A 202 7.46 9.35 6.97
C ARG A 202 6.07 8.72 6.95
N GLY A 203 5.84 7.63 7.71
CA GLY A 203 4.60 6.87 7.75
C GLY A 203 4.80 5.39 7.46
N LEU A 204 3.68 4.66 7.37
CA LEU A 204 3.67 3.22 7.11
C LEU A 204 3.86 2.93 5.62
N VAL A 205 4.79 2.03 5.30
CA VAL A 205 5.01 1.48 3.96
C VAL A 205 4.96 -0.05 3.99
N VAL A 206 4.65 -0.65 2.84
CA VAL A 206 4.51 -2.12 2.73
C VAL A 206 5.39 -2.60 1.58
N PRO A 207 6.70 -2.80 1.81
CA PRO A 207 7.56 -3.47 0.83
C PRO A 207 7.11 -4.91 0.60
N VAL A 208 7.46 -5.45 -0.57
CA VAL A 208 7.02 -6.76 -1.07
C VAL A 208 8.22 -7.64 -1.36
N VAL A 209 8.26 -8.82 -0.77
CA VAL A 209 9.18 -9.89 -1.13
C VAL A 209 8.50 -10.76 -2.18
N PRO A 210 8.98 -10.78 -3.44
CA PRO A 210 8.38 -11.63 -4.47
C PRO A 210 8.71 -13.10 -4.23
N GLN A 211 7.81 -13.99 -4.66
CA GLN A 211 8.01 -15.45 -4.64
C GLN A 211 8.50 -16.00 -3.30
N ALA A 212 7.91 -15.52 -2.21
CA ALA A 212 8.36 -15.84 -0.85
C ALA A 212 8.13 -17.31 -0.44
N THR A 213 7.34 -18.08 -1.20
CA THR A 213 6.95 -19.46 -0.86
C THR A 213 8.15 -20.41 -0.77
N GLU A 214 9.14 -20.23 -1.63
CA GLU A 214 10.30 -21.13 -1.71
C GLU A 214 11.51 -20.64 -0.89
N MET A 215 11.38 -19.50 -0.20
CA MET A 215 12.50 -18.94 0.54
C MET A 215 12.68 -19.64 1.89
N PRO A 216 13.88 -20.15 2.21
CA PRO A 216 14.22 -20.56 3.57
C PRO A 216 14.04 -19.42 4.58
N LEU A 217 13.82 -19.76 5.85
CA LEU A 217 13.58 -18.77 6.90
C LEU A 217 14.69 -17.72 7.01
N GLU A 218 15.93 -18.13 6.93
CA GLU A 218 17.11 -17.26 7.01
C GLU A 218 17.12 -16.26 5.85
N GLN A 219 16.87 -16.73 4.63
CA GLN A 219 16.83 -15.89 3.45
C GLN A 219 15.66 -14.89 3.50
N LEU A 220 14.49 -15.34 3.95
CA LEU A 220 13.34 -14.45 4.17
C LEU A 220 13.67 -13.37 5.18
N ALA A 221 14.35 -13.74 6.29
CA ALA A 221 14.73 -12.78 7.33
C ALA A 221 15.72 -11.73 6.80
N GLU A 222 16.71 -12.13 6.00
CA GLU A 222 17.66 -11.22 5.36
C GLU A 222 16.97 -10.25 4.39
N HIS A 223 16.12 -10.75 3.48
CA HIS A 223 15.38 -9.90 2.54
C HIS A 223 14.45 -8.90 3.24
N LEU A 224 13.75 -9.34 4.30
CA LEU A 224 12.89 -8.44 5.07
C LEU A 224 13.71 -7.38 5.82
N ALA A 225 14.89 -7.72 6.33
CA ALA A 225 15.79 -6.75 6.97
C ALA A 225 16.31 -5.71 5.98
N GLU A 226 16.72 -6.12 4.77
CA GLU A 226 17.16 -5.23 3.69
C GLU A 226 16.05 -4.28 3.25
N LEU A 227 14.85 -4.81 2.98
CA LEU A 227 13.70 -4.00 2.58
C LEU A 227 13.27 -3.04 3.69
N ALA A 228 13.33 -3.46 4.96
CA ALA A 228 13.04 -2.59 6.09
C ALA A 228 14.07 -1.46 6.25
N ALA A 229 15.35 -1.72 5.95
CA ALA A 229 16.38 -0.68 5.92
C ALA A 229 16.13 0.31 4.79
N LYS A 230 15.94 -0.16 3.54
CA LYS A 230 15.56 0.68 2.39
C LYS A 230 14.32 1.53 2.68
N ALA A 231 13.31 0.94 3.36
CA ALA A 231 12.10 1.66 3.73
C ALA A 231 12.37 2.84 4.65
N ARG A 232 13.17 2.64 5.70
CA ARG A 232 13.53 3.71 6.66
C ARG A 232 14.38 4.79 6.01
N ASP A 233 15.29 4.41 5.12
CA ASP A 233 16.15 5.34 4.38
C ASP A 233 15.39 6.07 3.26
N GLY A 234 14.15 5.66 2.94
CA GLY A 234 13.35 6.21 1.84
C GLY A 234 13.90 5.83 0.46
N ALA A 235 14.62 4.72 0.38
CA ALA A 235 15.29 4.22 -0.82
C ALA A 235 14.52 3.06 -1.50
N LEU A 236 13.24 2.85 -1.15
CA LEU A 236 12.39 1.87 -1.82
C LEU A 236 12.12 2.30 -3.26
N GLU A 237 12.25 1.36 -4.18
CA GLU A 237 11.91 1.50 -5.59
C GLU A 237 10.47 1.02 -5.85
N LEU A 238 9.93 1.35 -7.03
CA LEU A 238 8.59 0.91 -7.43
C LEU A 238 8.42 -0.61 -7.39
N GLY A 239 9.46 -1.35 -7.78
CA GLY A 239 9.50 -2.80 -7.73
C GLY A 239 9.37 -3.35 -6.31
N ASP A 240 9.94 -2.64 -5.33
CA ASP A 240 9.95 -3.07 -3.94
C ASP A 240 8.56 -2.99 -3.25
N VAL A 241 7.57 -2.32 -3.85
CA VAL A 241 6.23 -2.13 -3.26
C VAL A 241 5.08 -2.63 -4.15
N ALA A 242 5.40 -3.22 -5.30
CA ALA A 242 4.43 -3.64 -6.30
C ALA A 242 4.01 -5.11 -6.13
N ASN A 243 2.82 -5.45 -6.67
CA ASN A 243 2.34 -6.81 -6.89
C ASN A 243 2.21 -7.70 -5.63
N GLY A 244 2.11 -7.12 -4.43
CA GLY A 244 1.85 -7.88 -3.22
C GLY A 244 0.51 -8.64 -3.31
N THR A 245 0.49 -9.89 -2.83
CA THR A 245 -0.70 -10.77 -2.87
C THR A 245 -1.25 -11.07 -1.49
N PHE A 246 -0.41 -11.01 -0.47
CA PHE A 246 -0.76 -11.17 0.94
C PHE A 246 0.10 -10.25 1.79
N THR A 247 -0.45 -9.66 2.84
CA THR A 247 0.30 -8.75 3.72
C THR A 247 0.35 -9.31 5.15
N VAL A 248 1.50 -9.06 5.80
CA VAL A 248 1.71 -9.30 7.23
C VAL A 248 2.06 -8.00 7.92
N SER A 249 1.48 -7.81 9.11
CA SER A 249 1.80 -6.69 10.01
C SER A 249 2.10 -7.22 11.40
N GLY A 250 3.20 -6.78 12.01
CA GLY A 250 3.61 -7.21 13.34
C GLY A 250 3.79 -6.05 14.30
N LEU A 251 3.02 -6.03 15.39
CA LEU A 251 3.12 -5.03 16.45
C LEU A 251 3.66 -5.61 17.78
N GLY A 252 4.16 -6.85 17.73
CA GLY A 252 4.72 -7.50 18.89
C GLY A 252 5.95 -6.81 19.49
N HIS A 253 6.75 -6.14 18.66
CA HIS A 253 7.94 -5.40 19.08
C HIS A 253 7.62 -4.15 19.93
N VAL A 254 6.41 -3.58 19.78
CA VAL A 254 5.91 -2.46 20.61
C VAL A 254 4.99 -2.93 21.73
N GLY A 255 4.93 -4.26 22.00
CA GLY A 255 4.23 -4.82 23.16
C GLY A 255 2.75 -5.08 22.96
N ILE A 256 2.22 -5.01 21.72
CA ILE A 256 0.80 -5.25 21.42
C ILE A 256 0.55 -6.76 21.32
N ASP A 257 -0.49 -7.24 22.01
CA ASP A 257 -0.89 -8.65 21.98
C ASP A 257 -1.69 -8.98 20.71
N GLY A 258 -2.70 -8.18 20.38
CA GLY A 258 -3.52 -8.38 19.20
C GLY A 258 -4.14 -7.07 18.72
N PHE A 259 -4.45 -6.99 17.43
CA PHE A 259 -5.04 -5.83 16.78
C PHE A 259 -5.81 -6.26 15.52
N THR A 260 -6.61 -5.37 14.98
CA THR A 260 -7.39 -5.59 13.74
C THR A 260 -6.73 -4.83 12.59
N PRO A 261 -5.89 -5.46 11.76
CA PRO A 261 -5.26 -4.77 10.63
C PRO A 261 -6.28 -4.46 9.52
N ILE A 262 -6.05 -3.38 8.78
CA ILE A 262 -6.82 -3.02 7.59
C ILE A 262 -6.17 -3.67 6.37
N ILE A 263 -6.98 -4.27 5.49
CA ILE A 263 -6.51 -4.93 4.27
C ILE A 263 -5.84 -3.90 3.36
N ASN A 264 -4.69 -4.29 2.79
CA ASN A 264 -3.97 -3.50 1.79
C ASN A 264 -4.55 -3.81 0.39
N PRO A 265 -5.40 -2.93 -0.19
CA PRO A 265 -6.03 -3.24 -1.48
C PRO A 265 -4.98 -3.35 -2.60
N PRO A 266 -5.20 -4.18 -3.62
CA PRO A 266 -6.39 -4.99 -3.92
C PRO A 266 -6.39 -6.39 -3.29
N GLN A 267 -5.55 -6.66 -2.30
CA GLN A 267 -5.46 -7.95 -1.61
C GLN A 267 -6.76 -8.31 -0.89
N THR A 268 -6.95 -9.60 -0.62
CA THR A 268 -8.14 -10.12 0.06
C THR A 268 -7.96 -10.35 1.55
N ALA A 269 -6.73 -10.35 2.04
CA ALA A 269 -6.44 -10.63 3.44
C ALA A 269 -5.14 -9.98 3.93
N ILE A 270 -5.04 -9.86 5.25
CA ILE A 270 -3.86 -9.41 5.99
C ILE A 270 -3.78 -10.16 7.32
N LEU A 271 -2.58 -10.60 7.70
CA LEU A 271 -2.31 -11.25 8.98
C LEU A 271 -1.65 -10.27 9.94
N GLY A 272 -2.27 -10.05 11.09
CA GLY A 272 -1.71 -9.34 12.23
C GLY A 272 -1.05 -10.32 13.20
N ILE A 273 0.19 -10.04 13.61
CA ILE A 273 0.97 -10.87 14.54
C ILE A 273 1.30 -10.03 15.78
N GLY A 274 0.86 -10.52 16.93
CA GLY A 274 1.12 -9.91 18.22
C GLY A 274 2.50 -10.26 18.81
N ARG A 275 2.71 -9.89 20.05
CA ARG A 275 3.97 -10.22 20.75
C ARG A 275 3.99 -11.68 21.19
N LEU A 276 5.18 -12.26 21.17
CA LEU A 276 5.45 -13.54 21.82
C LEU A 276 5.49 -13.33 23.34
N ARG A 277 4.63 -14.04 24.09
CA ARG A 277 4.45 -13.92 25.54
C ARG A 277 4.77 -15.22 26.21
N ARG A 278 5.38 -15.16 27.38
CA ARG A 278 5.53 -16.32 28.27
C ARG A 278 4.55 -16.17 29.41
N GLU A 279 3.64 -17.15 29.53
CA GLU A 279 2.57 -17.12 30.53
C GLU A 279 2.22 -18.52 31.05
N PRO A 280 1.48 -18.62 32.18
CA PRO A 280 1.02 -19.89 32.68
C PRO A 280 0.01 -20.50 31.69
N VAL A 281 0.29 -21.73 31.24
CA VAL A 281 -0.63 -22.52 30.39
C VAL A 281 -0.94 -23.84 31.09
N VAL A 282 -2.12 -24.40 30.80
CA VAL A 282 -2.49 -25.72 31.31
C VAL A 282 -2.12 -26.77 30.28
N ARG A 283 -1.27 -27.71 30.66
CA ARG A 283 -0.92 -28.89 29.87
C ARG A 283 -1.05 -30.12 30.73
N GLU A 284 -1.76 -31.12 30.26
CA GLU A 284 -2.01 -32.40 31.00
C GLU A 284 -2.41 -32.13 32.46
N GLU A 285 -3.39 -31.22 32.66
CA GLU A 285 -3.93 -30.82 33.98
C GLU A 285 -2.93 -30.08 34.90
N THR A 286 -1.74 -29.77 34.41
CA THR A 286 -0.70 -29.05 35.16
C THR A 286 -0.48 -27.68 34.59
N VAL A 287 -0.32 -26.67 35.47
CA VAL A 287 0.06 -25.31 35.08
C VAL A 287 1.56 -25.27 34.87
N VAL A 288 1.97 -24.98 33.65
CA VAL A 288 3.38 -24.83 33.25
C VAL A 288 3.62 -23.50 32.55
N PRO A 289 4.84 -22.93 32.55
CA PRO A 289 5.15 -21.80 31.72
C PRO A 289 5.20 -22.24 30.24
N GLY A 290 4.46 -21.51 29.38
CA GLY A 290 4.43 -21.76 27.93
C GLY A 290 4.50 -20.47 27.16
N TRP A 291 4.86 -20.54 25.88
CA TRP A 291 4.88 -19.40 24.98
C TRP A 291 3.55 -19.30 24.21
N ARG A 292 3.05 -18.08 24.10
CA ARG A 292 1.78 -17.77 23.43
C ARG A 292 1.95 -16.61 22.46
N ILE A 293 1.20 -16.61 21.36
CA ILE A 293 1.17 -15.53 20.38
C ILE A 293 -0.24 -15.34 19.84
N TRP A 294 -0.68 -14.09 19.76
CA TRP A 294 -1.96 -13.76 19.14
C TRP A 294 -1.81 -13.54 17.65
N LEU A 295 -2.71 -14.17 16.89
CA LEU A 295 -2.84 -14.07 15.45
C LEU A 295 -4.19 -13.47 15.10
N SER A 296 -4.21 -12.47 14.24
CA SER A 296 -5.41 -11.76 13.80
C SER A 296 -5.46 -11.76 12.27
N LEU A 297 -6.37 -12.52 11.69
CA LEU A 297 -6.58 -12.57 10.24
C LEU A 297 -7.75 -11.69 9.86
N THR A 298 -7.52 -10.59 9.14
CA THR A 298 -8.56 -9.78 8.52
C THR A 298 -8.71 -10.16 7.06
N PHE A 299 -9.93 -10.39 6.61
CA PHE A 299 -10.23 -10.81 5.23
C PHE A 299 -11.46 -10.10 4.66
N ASP A 300 -11.52 -10.00 3.34
CA ASP A 300 -12.69 -9.49 2.59
C ASP A 300 -13.79 -10.57 2.57
N HIS A 301 -14.93 -10.30 3.23
CA HIS A 301 -16.04 -11.28 3.30
C HIS A 301 -16.67 -11.56 1.93
N ARG A 302 -16.39 -10.76 0.90
CA ARG A 302 -16.78 -11.07 -0.48
C ARG A 302 -15.86 -12.08 -1.15
N ALA A 303 -14.63 -12.22 -0.68
CA ALA A 303 -13.68 -13.20 -1.19
C ALA A 303 -13.89 -14.58 -0.55
N MET A 304 -14.28 -14.63 0.73
CA MET A 304 -14.50 -15.87 1.46
C MET A 304 -15.36 -15.67 2.70
N ASP A 305 -15.94 -16.78 3.18
CA ASP A 305 -16.65 -16.83 4.45
C ASP A 305 -15.69 -17.09 5.64
N GLY A 306 -16.22 -16.98 6.87
CA GLY A 306 -15.42 -17.13 8.08
C GLY A 306 -14.83 -18.54 8.28
N ALA A 307 -15.49 -19.61 7.83
CA ALA A 307 -15.01 -20.98 8.05
C ALA A 307 -13.70 -21.29 7.28
N PRO A 308 -13.54 -20.95 5.99
CA PRO A 308 -12.24 -21.06 5.31
C PRO A 308 -11.12 -20.24 5.98
N ALA A 309 -11.40 -18.98 6.37
CA ALA A 309 -10.45 -18.14 7.08
C ALA A 309 -10.06 -18.74 8.45
N GLY A 310 -11.03 -19.30 9.17
CA GLY A 310 -10.79 -19.99 10.44
C GLY A 310 -9.95 -21.25 10.29
N ARG A 311 -10.08 -22.00 9.18
CA ARG A 311 -9.19 -23.14 8.90
C ARG A 311 -7.74 -22.72 8.76
N PHE A 312 -7.46 -21.68 8.00
CA PHE A 312 -6.10 -21.14 7.90
C PHE A 312 -5.52 -20.77 9.27
N LEU A 313 -6.27 -20.04 10.12
CA LEU A 313 -5.79 -19.71 11.47
C LEU A 313 -5.55 -20.95 12.33
N LYS A 314 -6.38 -22.00 12.18
CA LYS A 314 -6.19 -23.26 12.88
C LYS A 314 -4.91 -23.95 12.41
N ASP A 315 -4.68 -24.01 11.09
CA ASP A 315 -3.50 -24.63 10.50
C ASP A 315 -2.24 -23.87 10.90
N LEU A 316 -2.28 -22.53 10.88
CA LEU A 316 -1.18 -21.69 11.33
C LEU A 316 -0.92 -21.84 12.83
N SER A 317 -1.95 -21.90 13.67
CA SER A 317 -1.81 -22.18 15.10
C SER A 317 -1.14 -23.54 15.34
N SER A 318 -1.53 -24.57 14.57
CA SER A 318 -0.91 -25.89 14.64
C SER A 318 0.56 -25.85 14.21
N ALA A 319 0.90 -25.11 13.16
CA ALA A 319 2.28 -24.92 12.71
C ALA A 319 3.14 -24.18 13.75
N CYS A 320 2.58 -23.21 14.47
CA CYS A 320 3.28 -22.52 15.58
C CYS A 320 3.57 -23.48 16.75
N THR A 321 2.76 -24.53 16.94
CA THR A 321 2.94 -25.54 17.99
C THR A 321 3.92 -26.64 17.58
N SER A 322 3.93 -27.05 16.30
CA SER A 322 4.62 -28.24 15.81
C SER A 322 5.76 -27.95 14.81
N ALA A 323 6.25 -26.73 14.71
CA ALA A 323 7.30 -26.34 13.76
C ALA A 323 8.62 -27.16 13.88
N LEU A 324 8.75 -27.97 14.90
CA LEU A 324 9.92 -28.84 15.15
C LEU A 324 9.79 -30.26 14.55
N THR A 325 8.67 -30.59 13.87
CA THR A 325 8.44 -31.98 13.42
C THR A 325 8.62 -32.18 11.91
N SER A 326 9.17 -31.23 11.16
CA SER A 326 9.37 -31.33 9.71
C SER A 326 10.74 -31.88 9.30
N ASP A 327 11.38 -32.72 10.11
CA ASP A 327 12.49 -33.57 9.68
C ASP A 327 12.04 -35.04 9.74
N SER A 328 11.47 -35.50 8.63
CA SER A 328 11.40 -36.95 8.33
C SER A 328 11.42 -37.13 6.82
#